data_eaddcd89953a40c209fa455ca9fbf1d7
#
_entry.id   eaddcd89953a40c209fa455ca9fbf1d7
#
_cell.length_a   1.000
_cell.length_b   1.000
_cell.length_c   1.000
_cell.angle_alpha   90.00
_cell.angle_beta   90.00
_cell.angle_gamma   90.00
#
_symmetry.space_group_name_H-M   'P 1'
#
loop_
_entity.id
_entity.type
_entity.pdbx_description
1 polymer ?
#
loop_
_entity_poly.entity_id
_entity_poly.type
_entity_poly.pdbx_seq_one_letter_code
_entity_poly.pdbx_strand_id
1 'polypeptide(L)'
;MFAVFAGLAISLLAAAADDFPLGDKSIYLKDNNGKEVPIGQVSFTSGGNGLIAYEMNMDTARFKDFFLSMKEMKCLEGKEIWCFIPYPYKHSRTVSASDLRWLEHDLLFMFKTPAEFGANLWNGIYYDMALDGGMIHGTARAIDLNHISAPPEDLATPPYGEADIDDLETATRWLPFIEIR
;
A
#
# COMPACT_ATOMS: atom_id res chain seq x y z
N MET A 1 0.82 -26.88 -55.52
CA MET A 1 1.86 -26.84 -54.48
C MET A 1 1.55 -25.64 -53.60
N PHE A 2 0.74 -25.86 -52.53
CA PHE A 2 0.34 -24.80 -51.60
C PHE A 2 1.08 -24.99 -50.30
N ALA A 3 1.92 -24.04 -49.89
CA ALA A 3 2.62 -24.04 -48.62
C ALA A 3 1.71 -23.37 -47.56
N VAL A 4 1.36 -24.16 -46.53
CA VAL A 4 0.63 -23.67 -45.35
C VAL A 4 1.69 -23.15 -44.35
N PHE A 5 1.69 -21.84 -44.11
CA PHE A 5 2.43 -21.25 -42.99
C PHE A 5 1.59 -21.36 -41.73
N ALA A 6 1.95 -22.22 -40.83
CA ALA A 6 1.42 -22.25 -39.47
C ALA A 6 2.15 -21.18 -38.65
N GLY A 7 1.42 -20.11 -38.33
CA GLY A 7 1.93 -19.08 -37.44
C GLY A 7 1.95 -19.56 -36.00
N LEU A 8 3.12 -19.57 -35.41
CA LEU A 8 3.35 -19.87 -33.98
C LEU A 8 3.00 -18.60 -33.17
N ALA A 9 1.80 -18.58 -32.58
CA ALA A 9 1.44 -17.58 -31.59
C ALA A 9 2.07 -17.98 -30.26
N ILE A 10 3.21 -17.35 -29.91
CA ILE A 10 3.86 -17.53 -28.62
C ILE A 10 3.12 -16.64 -27.61
N SER A 11 2.51 -17.29 -26.62
CA SER A 11 1.84 -16.64 -25.48
C SER A 11 2.87 -15.91 -24.61
N LEU A 12 2.88 -14.58 -24.66
CA LEU A 12 3.72 -13.71 -23.80
C LEU A 12 3.09 -13.40 -22.43
N LEU A 13 2.07 -14.13 -21.99
CA LEU A 13 1.34 -13.82 -20.75
C LEU A 13 1.80 -14.56 -19.49
N ALA A 14 2.85 -15.39 -19.54
CA ALA A 14 3.26 -16.21 -18.40
C ALA A 14 4.42 -15.60 -17.55
N ALA A 15 5.12 -14.58 -18.02
CA ALA A 15 6.35 -14.10 -17.39
C ALA A 15 6.15 -13.17 -16.17
N ALA A 16 5.00 -12.57 -16.01
CA ALA A 16 4.78 -11.59 -14.93
C ALA A 16 4.44 -12.21 -13.55
N ALA A 17 4.02 -13.47 -13.51
CA ALA A 17 3.69 -14.16 -12.25
C ALA A 17 4.91 -14.79 -11.57
N ASP A 18 5.98 -15.06 -12.31
CA ASP A 18 7.19 -15.71 -11.80
C ASP A 18 8.10 -14.78 -10.98
N ASP A 19 7.90 -13.45 -11.07
CA ASP A 19 8.73 -12.45 -10.38
C ASP A 19 8.06 -11.87 -9.10
N PHE A 20 6.82 -12.26 -8.78
CA PHE A 20 6.16 -11.75 -7.58
C PHE A 20 6.80 -12.35 -6.31
N PRO A 21 7.13 -11.51 -5.30
CA PRO A 21 7.86 -11.94 -4.10
C PRO A 21 6.98 -12.77 -3.15
N LEU A 22 6.72 -14.02 -3.46
CA LEU A 22 5.94 -14.94 -2.62
C LEU A 22 6.63 -15.21 -1.25
N GLY A 23 5.83 -15.69 -0.28
CA GLY A 23 6.24 -15.97 1.09
C GLY A 23 6.22 -14.75 1.99
N ASP A 24 6.88 -14.87 3.14
CA ASP A 24 6.91 -13.83 4.16
C ASP A 24 7.86 -12.70 3.77
N LYS A 25 7.38 -11.46 3.88
CA LYS A 25 8.10 -10.24 3.57
C LYS A 25 7.96 -9.24 4.71
N SER A 26 9.00 -8.48 4.94
CA SER A 26 8.97 -7.37 5.91
C SER A 26 8.57 -6.07 5.22
N ILE A 27 7.79 -5.26 5.94
CA ILE A 27 7.32 -3.95 5.48
C ILE A 27 8.13 -2.86 6.18
N TYR A 28 8.74 -1.98 5.39
CA TYR A 28 9.55 -0.85 5.87
C TYR A 28 9.01 0.46 5.33
N LEU A 29 8.86 1.46 6.20
CA LEU A 29 8.79 2.86 5.78
C LEU A 29 10.20 3.44 5.75
N LYS A 30 10.48 4.36 4.83
CA LYS A 30 11.81 4.94 4.66
C LYS A 30 11.75 6.45 4.59
N ASP A 31 12.71 7.10 5.24
CA ASP A 31 12.90 8.54 5.12
C ASP A 31 13.71 8.93 3.87
N ASN A 32 13.83 10.23 3.63
CA ASN A 32 14.60 10.78 2.49
C ASN A 32 16.10 10.48 2.54
N ASN A 33 16.63 9.99 3.67
CA ASN A 33 18.03 9.60 3.82
C ASN A 33 18.21 8.08 3.74
N GLY A 34 17.13 7.34 3.47
CA GLY A 34 17.13 5.89 3.39
C GLY A 34 17.09 5.19 4.75
N LYS A 35 16.86 5.92 5.85
CA LYS A 35 16.65 5.30 7.16
C LYS A 35 15.32 4.56 7.19
N GLU A 36 15.36 3.30 7.60
CA GLU A 36 14.23 2.38 7.59
C GLU A 36 13.55 2.31 8.97
N VAL A 37 12.22 2.23 8.93
CA VAL A 37 11.36 1.95 10.08
C VAL A 37 10.55 0.71 9.74
N PRO A 38 10.88 -0.49 10.29
CA PRO A 38 10.06 -1.67 10.07
C PRO A 38 8.71 -1.49 10.78
N ILE A 39 7.63 -1.80 10.08
CA ILE A 39 6.26 -1.58 10.58
C ILE A 39 5.41 -2.85 10.63
N GLY A 40 5.86 -3.94 10.02
CA GLY A 40 5.12 -5.19 10.00
C GLY A 40 5.67 -6.19 9.01
N GLN A 41 4.87 -7.20 8.74
CA GLN A 41 5.12 -8.27 7.78
C GLN A 41 3.88 -8.51 6.93
N VAL A 42 4.09 -9.04 5.73
CA VAL A 42 3.05 -9.54 4.84
C VAL A 42 3.47 -10.89 4.28
N SER A 43 2.54 -11.84 4.25
CA SER A 43 2.73 -13.17 3.64
C SER A 43 1.97 -13.22 2.33
N PHE A 44 2.66 -13.50 1.24
CA PHE A 44 2.08 -13.65 -0.11
C PHE A 44 1.98 -15.11 -0.51
N THR A 45 0.79 -15.55 -0.93
CA THR A 45 0.52 -16.91 -1.41
C THR A 45 -0.13 -16.88 -2.78
N SER A 46 0.28 -17.80 -3.67
CA SER A 46 -0.34 -17.91 -4.99
C SER A 46 -1.82 -18.31 -4.88
N GLY A 47 -2.72 -17.47 -5.39
CA GLY A 47 -4.17 -17.72 -5.44
C GLY A 47 -4.65 -18.36 -6.74
N GLY A 48 -3.73 -18.60 -7.70
CA GLY A 48 -4.05 -19.06 -9.05
C GLY A 48 -4.52 -17.94 -9.99
N ASN A 49 -4.49 -18.19 -11.30
CA ASN A 49 -4.88 -17.24 -12.35
C ASN A 49 -4.18 -15.87 -12.29
N GLY A 50 -2.93 -15.83 -11.80
CA GLY A 50 -2.17 -14.59 -11.65
C GLY A 50 -2.57 -13.74 -10.43
N LEU A 51 -3.50 -14.20 -9.61
CA LEU A 51 -3.85 -13.57 -8.34
C LEU A 51 -2.95 -14.07 -7.21
N ILE A 52 -2.60 -13.16 -6.32
CA ILE A 52 -1.79 -13.39 -5.13
C ILE A 52 -2.64 -12.99 -3.93
N ALA A 53 -2.93 -13.95 -3.06
CA ALA A 53 -3.55 -13.66 -1.77
C ALA A 53 -2.48 -13.16 -0.79
N TYR A 54 -2.86 -12.26 0.12
CA TYR A 54 -1.95 -11.78 1.15
C TYR A 54 -2.61 -11.72 2.53
N GLU A 55 -1.79 -11.89 3.54
CA GLU A 55 -2.11 -11.65 4.94
C GLU A 55 -1.07 -10.71 5.53
N MET A 56 -1.53 -9.68 6.25
CA MET A 56 -0.68 -8.64 6.81
C MET A 56 -0.74 -8.64 8.32
N ASN A 57 0.43 -8.53 8.96
CA ASN A 57 0.58 -8.42 10.40
C ASN A 57 1.43 -7.19 10.75
N MET A 58 0.79 -6.14 11.28
CA MET A 58 1.49 -4.92 11.71
C MET A 58 2.16 -5.12 13.06
N ASP A 59 3.42 -4.68 13.18
CA ASP A 59 4.16 -4.66 14.45
C ASP A 59 3.68 -3.49 15.33
N THR A 60 2.52 -3.67 15.94
CA THR A 60 1.88 -2.61 16.75
C THR A 60 2.71 -2.19 17.97
N ALA A 61 3.71 -2.97 18.39
CA ALA A 61 4.61 -2.58 19.50
C ALA A 61 5.50 -1.38 19.15
N ARG A 62 5.69 -1.08 17.87
CA ARG A 62 6.45 0.09 17.41
C ARG A 62 5.63 1.35 17.34
N PHE A 63 4.31 1.24 17.38
CA PHE A 63 3.39 2.36 17.35
C PHE A 63 3.06 2.80 18.78
N LYS A 64 2.91 4.10 18.99
CA LYS A 64 2.36 4.68 20.20
C LYS A 64 0.87 4.92 20.03
N ASP A 65 0.16 4.89 21.15
CA ASP A 65 -1.26 5.22 21.18
C ASP A 65 -1.43 6.74 21.28
N PHE A 66 -2.14 7.29 20.30
CA PHE A 66 -2.55 8.68 20.27
C PHE A 66 -4.07 8.76 20.30
N PHE A 67 -4.60 9.51 21.25
CA PHE A 67 -6.04 9.78 21.30
C PHE A 67 -6.34 11.04 20.48
N LEU A 68 -6.71 10.84 19.23
CA LEU A 68 -6.97 11.93 18.28
C LEU A 68 -8.44 11.95 17.89
N SER A 69 -9.08 13.12 18.01
CA SER A 69 -10.47 13.32 17.60
C SER A 69 -11.43 12.24 18.14
N MET A 70 -11.30 11.92 19.43
CA MET A 70 -12.10 10.92 20.17
C MET A 70 -11.89 9.46 19.72
N LYS A 71 -10.82 9.17 19.00
CA LYS A 71 -10.42 7.81 18.60
C LYS A 71 -8.97 7.55 18.97
N GLU A 72 -8.69 6.35 19.47
CA GLU A 72 -7.31 5.87 19.62
C GLU A 72 -6.76 5.47 18.25
N MET A 73 -5.57 5.96 17.94
CA MET A 73 -4.84 5.67 16.72
C MET A 73 -3.44 5.17 17.05
N LYS A 74 -2.97 4.19 16.30
CA LYS A 74 -1.59 3.68 16.37
C LYS A 74 -0.70 4.54 15.48
N CYS A 75 0.25 5.27 16.07
CA CYS A 75 1.08 6.22 15.33
C CYS A 75 2.57 6.00 15.59
N LEU A 76 3.36 6.21 14.56
CA LEU A 76 4.81 6.41 14.65
C LEU A 76 5.09 7.86 15.01
N GLU A 77 6.07 8.10 15.87
CA GLU A 77 6.48 9.43 16.32
C GLU A 77 7.91 9.74 15.90
N GLY A 78 8.09 10.86 15.22
CA GLY A 78 9.39 11.35 14.76
C GLY A 78 9.32 12.82 14.36
N LYS A 79 9.88 13.18 13.21
CA LYS A 79 9.78 14.53 12.64
C LYS A 79 8.31 14.94 12.45
N GLU A 80 7.47 14.00 12.10
CA GLU A 80 6.02 14.09 12.01
C GLU A 80 5.41 12.95 12.84
N ILE A 81 4.11 12.99 13.08
CA ILE A 81 3.34 11.89 13.64
C ILE A 81 2.62 11.21 12.46
N TRP A 82 2.88 9.92 12.25
CA TRP A 82 2.29 9.13 11.18
C TRP A 82 1.41 8.04 11.76
N CYS A 83 0.11 8.19 11.60
CA CYS A 83 -0.89 7.29 12.16
C CYS A 83 -1.38 6.29 11.12
N PHE A 84 -1.34 5.02 11.47
CA PHE A 84 -1.83 3.93 10.63
C PHE A 84 -3.36 3.94 10.58
N ILE A 85 -3.91 3.96 9.38
CA ILE A 85 -5.36 4.01 9.09
C ILE A 85 -5.71 2.85 8.18
N PRO A 86 -5.80 1.61 8.69
CA PRO A 86 -6.14 0.47 7.86
C PRO A 86 -7.52 0.65 7.22
N TYR A 87 -7.68 0.21 5.98
CA TYR A 87 -8.97 0.21 5.30
C TYR A 87 -10.01 -0.54 6.13
N PRO A 88 -11.13 0.10 6.50
CA PRO A 88 -12.01 -0.44 7.54
C PRO A 88 -13.01 -1.49 7.04
N TYR A 89 -13.13 -1.69 5.73
CA TYR A 89 -14.15 -2.56 5.15
C TYR A 89 -13.55 -3.86 4.64
N LYS A 90 -14.41 -4.90 4.57
CA LYS A 90 -14.00 -6.21 4.06
C LYS A 90 -13.76 -6.16 2.55
N HIS A 91 -12.64 -6.71 2.10
CA HIS A 91 -12.27 -6.85 0.69
C HIS A 91 -11.54 -8.18 0.43
N SER A 92 -11.14 -8.42 -0.81
CA SER A 92 -10.61 -9.71 -1.26
C SER A 92 -9.24 -10.07 -0.67
N ARG A 93 -8.43 -9.09 -0.26
CA ARG A 93 -7.01 -9.27 0.10
C ARG A 93 -6.22 -10.04 -0.95
N THR A 94 -6.45 -9.67 -2.20
CA THR A 94 -5.73 -10.21 -3.34
C THR A 94 -5.14 -9.09 -4.17
N VAL A 95 -3.96 -9.33 -4.73
CA VAL A 95 -3.24 -8.43 -5.63
C VAL A 95 -2.77 -9.21 -6.85
N SER A 96 -2.23 -8.52 -7.83
CA SER A 96 -1.48 -9.10 -8.94
C SER A 96 -0.20 -8.30 -9.17
N ALA A 97 0.69 -8.77 -10.03
CA ALA A 97 1.90 -8.04 -10.38
C ALA A 97 1.62 -6.64 -11.01
N SER A 98 0.43 -6.46 -11.58
CA SER A 98 0.01 -5.20 -12.22
C SER A 98 -1.06 -4.42 -11.43
N ASP A 99 -1.52 -4.94 -10.29
CA ASP A 99 -2.54 -4.27 -9.47
C ASP A 99 -2.30 -4.57 -8.00
N LEU A 100 -1.71 -3.60 -7.29
CA LEU A 100 -1.39 -3.67 -5.86
C LEU A 100 -2.39 -2.88 -4.99
N ARG A 101 -3.45 -2.30 -5.59
CA ARG A 101 -4.34 -1.33 -4.93
C ARG A 101 -4.92 -1.83 -3.60
N TRP A 102 -5.32 -3.10 -3.46
CA TRP A 102 -5.82 -3.58 -2.16
C TRP A 102 -4.76 -3.57 -1.07
N LEU A 103 -3.50 -3.88 -1.40
CA LEU A 103 -2.38 -3.78 -0.44
C LEU A 103 -2.10 -2.32 -0.08
N GLU A 104 -2.19 -1.41 -1.05
CA GLU A 104 -2.04 0.04 -0.84
C GLU A 104 -3.14 0.58 0.09
N HIS A 105 -4.38 0.11 -0.06
CA HIS A 105 -5.50 0.49 0.82
C HIS A 105 -5.35 -0.07 2.24
N ASP A 106 -4.75 -1.24 2.42
CA ASP A 106 -4.46 -1.78 3.75
C ASP A 106 -3.28 -1.06 4.45
N LEU A 107 -2.51 -0.25 3.72
CA LEU A 107 -1.32 0.47 4.21
C LEU A 107 -1.48 2.00 4.17
N LEU A 108 -2.71 2.48 4.37
CA LEU A 108 -2.97 3.92 4.46
C LEU A 108 -2.45 4.51 5.78
N PHE A 109 -2.00 5.74 5.71
CA PHE A 109 -1.59 6.53 6.87
C PHE A 109 -2.22 7.92 6.84
N MET A 110 -2.18 8.58 7.99
CA MET A 110 -2.42 10.02 8.13
C MET A 110 -1.18 10.63 8.76
N PHE A 111 -0.72 11.76 8.25
CA PHE A 111 0.36 12.51 8.89
C PHE A 111 -0.15 13.77 9.56
N LYS A 112 0.57 14.21 10.59
CA LYS A 112 0.40 15.52 11.21
C LYS A 112 1.71 16.00 11.81
N THR A 113 1.84 17.32 12.00
CA THR A 113 2.92 17.86 12.83
C THR A 113 2.62 17.65 14.33
N PRO A 114 3.62 17.55 15.20
CA PRO A 114 3.40 17.42 16.64
C PRO A 114 2.59 18.56 17.26
N ALA A 115 2.62 19.76 16.65
CA ALA A 115 1.92 20.95 17.13
C ALA A 115 0.44 20.99 16.72
N GLU A 116 0.01 20.23 15.74
CA GLU A 116 -1.39 20.20 15.31
C GLU A 116 -2.25 19.46 16.33
N PHE A 117 -3.44 19.99 16.57
CA PHE A 117 -4.43 19.36 17.44
C PHE A 117 -5.33 18.38 16.65
N GLY A 118 -5.68 17.24 17.27
CA GLY A 118 -6.61 16.27 16.71
C GLY A 118 -6.05 15.46 15.52
N ALA A 119 -6.96 14.84 14.80
CA ALA A 119 -6.71 14.18 13.51
C ALA A 119 -7.15 15.08 12.37
N ASN A 120 -6.42 15.04 11.26
CA ASN A 120 -6.79 15.73 10.02
C ASN A 120 -6.85 14.69 8.89
N LEU A 121 -8.04 14.23 8.55
CA LEU A 121 -8.26 13.20 7.53
C LEU A 121 -7.95 13.66 6.09
N TRP A 122 -7.77 14.97 5.86
CA TRP A 122 -7.28 15.50 4.60
C TRP A 122 -5.78 15.23 4.37
N ASN A 123 -5.04 14.95 5.46
CA ASN A 123 -3.63 14.62 5.42
C ASN A 123 -3.41 13.09 5.27
N GLY A 124 -4.19 12.45 4.41
CA GLY A 124 -4.04 11.04 4.10
C GLY A 124 -2.81 10.77 3.25
N ILE A 125 -2.22 9.61 3.50
CA ILE A 125 -1.09 9.08 2.74
C ILE A 125 -1.51 7.76 2.11
N TYR A 126 -1.31 7.68 0.82
CA TYR A 126 -1.41 6.50 -0.02
C TYR A 126 -0.03 6.20 -0.59
N TYR A 127 0.44 4.98 -0.47
CA TYR A 127 1.68 4.58 -1.12
C TYR A 127 1.36 3.98 -2.49
N ASP A 128 1.65 4.74 -3.54
CA ASP A 128 1.54 4.29 -4.93
C ASP A 128 2.66 3.28 -5.19
N MET A 129 2.30 1.99 -5.29
CA MET A 129 3.24 0.88 -5.26
C MET A 129 3.45 0.25 -6.63
N ALA A 130 4.67 -0.23 -6.85
CA ALA A 130 5.06 -0.99 -8.03
C ALA A 130 5.96 -2.17 -7.65
N LEU A 131 5.85 -3.24 -8.42
CA LEU A 131 6.76 -4.39 -8.34
C LEU A 131 7.99 -4.12 -9.21
N ASP A 132 9.18 -4.22 -8.63
CA ASP A 132 10.45 -4.12 -9.35
C ASP A 132 11.50 -5.03 -8.72
N GLY A 133 12.16 -5.85 -9.54
CA GLY A 133 13.26 -6.74 -9.14
C GLY A 133 12.90 -7.70 -7.99
N GLY A 134 11.64 -8.18 -7.92
CA GLY A 134 11.18 -9.07 -6.85
C GLY A 134 10.95 -8.39 -5.50
N MET A 135 10.86 -7.06 -5.48
CA MET A 135 10.50 -6.24 -4.33
C MET A 135 9.34 -5.31 -4.69
N ILE A 136 8.55 -4.92 -3.70
CA ILE A 136 7.51 -3.90 -3.89
C ILE A 136 8.01 -2.58 -3.30
N HIS A 137 7.98 -1.53 -4.11
CA HIS A 137 8.35 -0.18 -3.73
C HIS A 137 7.14 0.74 -3.87
N GLY A 138 7.00 1.71 -2.99
CA GLY A 138 5.95 2.69 -3.09
C GLY A 138 6.42 4.09 -2.70
N THR A 139 5.79 5.08 -3.31
CA THR A 139 6.00 6.50 -3.02
C THR A 139 4.72 7.10 -2.46
N ALA A 140 4.85 7.88 -1.40
CA ALA A 140 3.71 8.54 -0.76
C ALA A 140 3.04 9.55 -1.70
N ARG A 141 1.73 9.46 -1.77
CA ARG A 141 0.80 10.35 -2.48
C ARG A 141 -0.22 10.89 -1.48
N ALA A 142 -0.83 12.02 -1.79
CA ALA A 142 -1.86 12.61 -0.94
C ALA A 142 -3.24 12.08 -1.31
N ILE A 143 -4.05 11.78 -0.28
CA ILE A 143 -5.45 11.40 -0.43
C ILE A 143 -6.31 12.04 0.65
N ASP A 144 -7.61 12.14 0.40
CA ASP A 144 -8.60 12.49 1.40
C ASP A 144 -9.20 11.24 2.05
N LEU A 145 -8.81 10.94 3.29
CA LEU A 145 -9.33 9.78 4.05
C LEU A 145 -10.81 9.88 4.40
N ASN A 146 -11.46 11.04 4.19
CA ASN A 146 -12.91 11.14 4.36
C ASN A 146 -13.68 10.30 3.35
N HIS A 147 -13.10 9.97 2.19
CA HIS A 147 -13.73 9.08 1.20
C HIS A 147 -14.00 7.67 1.73
N ILE A 148 -13.24 7.20 2.72
CA ILE A 148 -13.45 5.89 3.36
C ILE A 148 -14.18 5.98 4.70
N SER A 149 -14.79 7.10 5.03
CA SER A 149 -15.61 7.26 6.25
C SER A 149 -16.91 6.47 6.22
N ALA A 150 -17.41 6.14 5.03
CA ALA A 150 -18.55 5.27 4.79
C ALA A 150 -18.16 4.13 3.82
N PRO A 151 -18.83 2.96 3.88
CA PRO A 151 -18.55 1.88 2.93
C PRO A 151 -18.91 2.31 1.51
N PRO A 152 -18.08 1.96 0.50
CA PRO A 152 -18.42 2.21 -0.90
C PRO A 152 -19.61 1.34 -1.33
N GLU A 153 -20.30 1.75 -2.40
CA GLU A 153 -21.40 0.97 -2.98
C GLU A 153 -20.90 -0.37 -3.55
N ASP A 154 -19.69 -0.39 -4.12
CA ASP A 154 -19.02 -1.59 -4.61
C ASP A 154 -17.82 -1.95 -3.73
N LEU A 155 -17.94 -3.04 -2.96
CA LEU A 155 -16.88 -3.57 -2.10
C LEU A 155 -15.81 -4.35 -2.88
N ALA A 156 -16.01 -4.63 -4.16
CA ALA A 156 -15.07 -5.36 -4.99
C ALA A 156 -14.01 -4.45 -5.64
N THR A 157 -14.30 -3.14 -5.70
CA THR A 157 -13.40 -2.14 -6.29
C THR A 157 -12.75 -1.29 -5.21
N PRO A 158 -11.41 -1.13 -5.22
CA PRO A 158 -10.72 -0.20 -4.32
C PRO A 158 -11.25 1.23 -4.48
N PRO A 159 -11.59 1.93 -3.37
CA PRO A 159 -12.27 3.23 -3.43
C PRO A 159 -11.42 4.38 -3.97
N TYR A 160 -10.09 4.33 -3.80
CA TYR A 160 -9.22 5.34 -4.40
C TYR A 160 -8.80 4.90 -5.81
N GLY A 161 -9.19 5.69 -6.80
CA GLY A 161 -8.71 5.61 -8.16
C GLY A 161 -7.67 6.71 -8.45
N GLU A 162 -7.14 6.75 -9.66
CA GLU A 162 -6.13 7.73 -10.09
C GLU A 162 -6.59 9.18 -9.90
N ALA A 163 -7.89 9.45 -10.03
CA ALA A 163 -8.47 10.78 -9.87
C ALA A 163 -8.58 11.25 -8.39
N ASP A 164 -8.43 10.33 -7.44
CA ASP A 164 -8.54 10.60 -5.99
C ASP A 164 -7.16 10.73 -5.33
N ILE A 165 -6.09 10.54 -6.09
CA ILE A 165 -4.71 10.48 -5.62
C ILE A 165 -3.95 11.68 -6.18
N ASP A 166 -3.54 12.60 -5.29
CA ASP A 166 -2.82 13.81 -5.64
C ASP A 166 -1.31 13.69 -5.43
N ASP A 167 -0.54 14.57 -6.05
CA ASP A 167 0.89 14.68 -5.80
C ASP A 167 1.16 15.14 -4.37
N LEU A 168 2.20 14.58 -3.76
CA LEU A 168 2.68 14.96 -2.44
C LEU A 168 4.13 15.45 -2.53
N GLU A 169 4.45 16.56 -1.86
CA GLU A 169 5.83 17.04 -1.74
C GLU A 169 6.64 16.12 -0.80
N THR A 170 7.16 15.04 -1.35
CA THR A 170 7.85 13.97 -0.61
C THR A 170 9.13 14.45 0.09
N ALA A 171 9.83 15.46 -0.44
CA ALA A 171 11.05 16.01 0.15
C ALA A 171 10.81 16.62 1.55
N THR A 172 9.59 17.06 1.84
CA THR A 172 9.21 17.64 3.12
C THR A 172 8.66 16.62 4.12
N ARG A 173 8.27 15.44 3.64
CA ARG A 173 7.69 14.37 4.47
C ARG A 173 8.73 13.58 5.24
N TRP A 174 8.30 12.99 6.34
CA TRP A 174 9.18 12.18 7.18
C TRP A 174 9.45 10.79 6.59
N LEU A 175 8.42 10.07 6.18
CA LEU A 175 8.50 8.68 5.71
C LEU A 175 7.86 8.51 4.31
N PRO A 176 8.39 9.19 3.26
CA PRO A 176 7.70 9.25 1.97
C PRO A 176 7.81 7.98 1.13
N PHE A 177 8.53 6.95 1.58
CA PHE A 177 8.73 5.73 0.81
C PHE A 177 8.34 4.49 1.63
N ILE A 178 7.83 3.47 0.94
CA ILE A 178 7.58 2.14 1.49
C ILE A 178 8.35 1.10 0.67
N GLU A 179 8.81 0.05 1.34
CA GLU A 179 9.48 -1.09 0.71
C GLU A 179 9.01 -2.39 1.37
N ILE A 180 8.70 -3.40 0.55
CA ILE A 180 8.30 -4.73 1.00
C ILE A 180 9.23 -5.76 0.36
N ARG A 181 10.03 -6.45 1.20
CA ARG A 181 11.07 -7.41 0.76
C ARG A 181 11.30 -8.53 1.74
#